data_75ed605ffac38b6f51895e6c2a7bf7a8
#
_entry.id   75ed605ffac38b6f51895e6c2a7bf7a8
#
_cell.length_a   1.000
_cell.length_b   1.000
_cell.length_c   1.000
_cell.angle_alpha   90.00
_cell.angle_beta   90.00
_cell.angle_gamma   90.00
#
_symmetry.space_group_name_H-M   'P 1'
#
loop_
_entity.id
_entity.type
_entity.pdbx_description
1 polymer ?
#
loop_
_entity_poly.entity_id
_entity_poly.type
_entity_poly.pdbx_seq_one_letter_code
_entity_poly.pdbx_strand_id
1 'polypeptide(L)'
;MKTPTPHNTAKYGDFAKTVLMPGDPLRARFIAENYLENARLVNNVRGINGWTGFYAGKRVSVMASGMGMPSIAIYAHELFDCYGVECIIRVGSAGAVADDVNLRDIVLAQAACTNSAFAASYRLPGDFAPIGDFGPVS
;
A
#
# COMPACT_ATOMS: atom_id res chain seq x y z
N MET A 1 10.21 -15.95 -4.39
CA MET A 1 9.54 -16.09 -5.71
C MET A 1 10.34 -15.37 -6.79
N LYS A 2 10.12 -15.70 -8.07
CA LYS A 2 10.84 -15.02 -9.18
C LYS A 2 10.07 -13.77 -9.59
N THR A 3 10.78 -12.68 -9.86
CA THR A 3 10.23 -11.48 -10.54
C THR A 3 10.51 -11.55 -12.04
N PRO A 4 9.64 -11.00 -12.90
CA PRO A 4 8.36 -10.36 -12.58
C PRO A 4 7.29 -11.35 -12.13
N THR A 5 6.26 -10.83 -11.45
CA THR A 5 5.08 -11.60 -11.06
C THR A 5 3.93 -11.41 -12.07
N PRO A 6 2.85 -12.19 -12.02
CA PRO A 6 1.70 -12.00 -12.92
C PRO A 6 1.01 -10.63 -12.80
N HIS A 7 1.17 -9.94 -11.67
CA HIS A 7 0.50 -8.67 -11.40
C HIS A 7 1.47 -7.48 -11.38
N ASN A 8 2.78 -7.73 -11.55
CA ASN A 8 3.77 -6.68 -11.44
C ASN A 8 5.00 -6.97 -12.32
N THR A 9 5.26 -6.07 -13.28
CA THR A 9 6.38 -6.18 -14.24
C THR A 9 7.71 -5.69 -13.71
N ALA A 10 7.76 -5.13 -12.51
CA ALA A 10 8.99 -4.66 -11.90
C ALA A 10 10.00 -5.81 -11.71
N LYS A 11 11.27 -5.45 -11.59
CA LYS A 11 12.34 -6.36 -11.20
C LYS A 11 12.60 -6.24 -9.71
N TYR A 12 13.24 -7.24 -9.12
CA TYR A 12 13.73 -7.15 -7.75
C TYR A 12 14.63 -5.91 -7.59
N GLY A 13 14.34 -5.11 -6.56
CA GLY A 13 15.05 -3.87 -6.30
C GLY A 13 14.51 -2.63 -7.04
N ASP A 14 13.54 -2.77 -7.93
CA ASP A 14 12.88 -1.61 -8.57
C ASP A 14 12.04 -0.82 -7.57
N PHE A 15 11.40 -1.50 -6.61
CA PHE A 15 10.71 -0.83 -5.50
C PHE A 15 11.67 -0.41 -4.39
N ALA A 16 11.32 0.65 -3.67
CA ALA A 16 11.97 1.03 -2.43
C ALA A 16 11.52 0.12 -1.28
N LYS A 17 12.22 0.18 -0.16
CA LYS A 17 11.85 -0.53 1.07
C LYS A 17 10.49 -0.09 1.63
N THR A 18 10.13 1.17 1.41
CA THR A 18 8.85 1.76 1.81
C THR A 18 8.01 2.08 0.59
N VAL A 19 6.75 1.65 0.62
CA VAL A 19 5.76 1.88 -0.44
C VAL A 19 4.55 2.62 0.14
N LEU A 20 4.24 3.78 -0.41
CA LEU A 20 2.96 4.45 -0.18
C LEU A 20 1.90 3.80 -1.07
N MET A 21 0.80 3.37 -0.47
CA MET A 21 -0.20 2.58 -1.19
C MET A 21 -1.59 3.20 -1.13
N PRO A 22 -1.91 4.16 -2.01
CA PRO A 22 -3.29 4.61 -2.19
C PRO A 22 -4.14 3.52 -2.89
N GLY A 23 -5.46 3.60 -2.74
CA GLY A 23 -6.38 2.70 -3.45
C GLY A 23 -6.47 3.01 -4.94
N ASP A 24 -6.53 4.30 -5.25
CA ASP A 24 -6.75 4.84 -6.59
C ASP A 24 -5.45 4.95 -7.40
N PRO A 25 -5.37 4.37 -8.62
CA PRO A 25 -4.22 4.52 -9.50
C PRO A 25 -3.93 5.97 -9.90
N LEU A 26 -4.95 6.81 -10.05
CA LEU A 26 -4.75 8.23 -10.36
C LEU A 26 -4.15 8.99 -9.17
N ARG A 27 -4.51 8.63 -7.95
CA ARG A 27 -3.87 9.19 -6.75
C ARG A 27 -2.42 8.74 -6.63
N ALA A 28 -2.13 7.47 -6.94
CA ALA A 28 -0.74 7.00 -6.97
C ALA A 28 0.10 7.79 -7.97
N ARG A 29 -0.43 8.02 -9.16
CA ARG A 29 0.20 8.86 -10.19
C ARG A 29 0.39 10.30 -9.70
N PHE A 30 -0.65 10.91 -9.12
CA PHE A 30 -0.57 12.26 -8.57
C PHE A 30 0.54 12.41 -7.53
N ILE A 31 0.64 11.45 -6.60
CA ILE A 31 1.70 11.45 -5.59
C ILE A 31 3.08 11.35 -6.25
N ALA A 32 3.23 10.46 -7.22
CA ALA A 32 4.50 10.26 -7.91
C ALA A 32 4.94 11.52 -8.68
N GLU A 33 4.02 12.14 -9.43
CA GLU A 33 4.33 13.28 -10.30
C GLU A 33 4.55 14.59 -9.52
N ASN A 34 3.91 14.76 -8.35
CA ASN A 34 3.97 16.01 -7.61
C ASN A 34 4.91 16.01 -6.39
N TYR A 35 5.26 14.83 -5.88
CA TYR A 35 6.04 14.73 -4.64
C TYR A 35 7.34 13.95 -4.78
N LEU A 36 7.49 13.08 -5.80
CA LEU A 36 8.72 12.32 -5.95
C LEU A 36 9.66 12.96 -6.98
N GLU A 37 10.88 13.18 -6.56
CA GLU A 37 11.98 13.55 -7.45
C GLU A 37 12.42 12.33 -8.27
N ASN A 38 12.67 12.53 -9.57
CA ASN A 38 13.11 11.49 -10.50
C ASN A 38 12.20 10.24 -10.50
N ALA A 39 10.89 10.44 -10.39
CA ALA A 39 9.92 9.36 -10.38
C ALA A 39 9.98 8.53 -11.67
N ARG A 40 10.20 7.23 -11.53
CA ARG A 40 10.23 6.27 -12.64
C ARG A 40 9.10 5.28 -12.50
N LEU A 41 8.33 5.08 -13.57
CA LEU A 41 7.30 4.03 -13.64
C LEU A 41 7.99 2.66 -13.64
N VAL A 42 7.64 1.79 -12.69
CA VAL A 42 8.21 0.45 -12.53
C VAL A 42 7.18 -0.66 -12.77
N ASN A 43 5.89 -0.33 -12.64
CA ASN A 43 4.78 -1.23 -12.95
C ASN A 43 3.60 -0.50 -13.55
N ASN A 44 2.92 -1.14 -14.53
CA ASN A 44 1.65 -0.65 -15.08
C ASN A 44 0.68 -1.79 -15.43
N VAL A 45 0.90 -2.99 -14.91
CA VAL A 45 0.01 -4.13 -15.15
C VAL A 45 -1.39 -3.81 -14.62
N ARG A 46 -2.41 -4.06 -15.43
CA ARG A 46 -3.83 -3.84 -15.10
C ARG A 46 -4.17 -2.39 -14.69
N GLY A 47 -3.34 -1.41 -15.06
CA GLY A 47 -3.51 -0.04 -14.61
C GLY A 47 -3.15 0.22 -13.15
N ILE A 48 -2.65 -0.78 -12.43
CA ILE A 48 -2.12 -0.62 -11.08
C ILE A 48 -0.68 -0.13 -11.18
N ASN A 49 -0.60 1.17 -11.42
CA ASN A 49 0.68 1.82 -11.65
C ASN A 49 1.52 1.90 -10.38
N GLY A 50 2.82 1.63 -10.52
CA GLY A 50 3.82 1.77 -9.46
C GLY A 50 4.99 2.63 -9.94
N TRP A 51 5.41 3.56 -9.10
CA TRP A 51 6.56 4.43 -9.33
C TRP A 51 7.56 4.34 -8.20
N THR A 52 8.82 4.61 -8.52
CA THR A 52 9.89 4.76 -7.52
C THR A 52 10.64 6.04 -7.82
N GLY A 53 10.91 6.81 -6.79
CA GLY A 53 11.64 8.07 -6.84
C GLY A 53 12.23 8.43 -5.48
N PHE A 54 12.48 9.71 -5.27
CA PHE A 54 13.04 10.20 -4.02
C PHE A 54 12.13 11.29 -3.42
N TYR A 55 12.05 11.33 -2.12
CA TYR A 55 11.41 12.38 -1.35
C TYR A 55 12.33 12.78 -0.19
N ALA A 56 12.73 14.04 -0.14
CA ALA A 56 13.68 14.54 0.87
C ALA A 56 14.95 13.66 0.99
N GLY A 57 15.51 13.25 -0.14
CA GLY A 57 16.70 12.39 -0.21
C GLY A 57 16.46 10.90 0.13
N LYS A 58 15.27 10.51 0.52
CA LYS A 58 14.91 9.11 0.82
C LYS A 58 14.25 8.46 -0.40
N ARG A 59 14.67 7.25 -0.72
CA ARG A 59 14.05 6.46 -1.79
C ARG A 59 12.69 5.94 -1.34
N VAL A 60 11.63 6.25 -2.08
CA VAL A 60 10.24 5.89 -1.79
C VAL A 60 9.57 5.38 -3.06
N SER A 61 8.69 4.42 -2.91
CA SER A 61 7.81 3.98 -3.99
C SER A 61 6.36 4.34 -3.69
N VAL A 62 5.58 4.50 -4.74
CA VAL A 62 4.13 4.69 -4.67
C VAL A 62 3.50 3.68 -5.61
N MET A 63 2.54 2.90 -5.13
CA MET A 63 1.81 1.93 -5.97
C MET A 63 0.36 1.84 -5.52
N ALA A 64 -0.57 1.84 -6.46
CA ALA A 64 -1.98 1.66 -6.12
C ALA A 64 -2.28 0.24 -5.63
N SER A 65 -3.26 0.13 -4.74
CA SER A 65 -3.75 -1.17 -4.26
C SER A 65 -4.98 -1.68 -5.01
N GLY A 66 -5.67 -0.81 -5.76
CA GLY A 66 -7.04 -1.08 -6.19
C GLY A 66 -8.00 -1.05 -5.02
N MET A 67 -9.17 -1.62 -5.21
CA MET A 67 -10.27 -1.64 -4.21
C MET A 67 -10.44 -3.03 -3.62
N GLY A 68 -10.76 -3.05 -2.31
CA GLY A 68 -11.13 -4.25 -1.57
C GLY A 68 -9.94 -5.07 -1.07
N MET A 69 -10.22 -5.90 -0.08
CA MET A 69 -9.24 -6.77 0.57
C MET A 69 -8.52 -7.73 -0.39
N PRO A 70 -9.19 -8.40 -1.33
CA PRO A 70 -8.51 -9.31 -2.26
C PRO A 70 -7.48 -8.60 -3.14
N SER A 71 -7.79 -7.38 -3.62
CA SER A 71 -6.88 -6.61 -4.46
C SER A 71 -5.62 -6.20 -3.70
N ILE A 72 -5.77 -5.54 -2.55
CA ILE A 72 -4.60 -5.12 -1.75
C ILE A 72 -3.77 -6.32 -1.28
N ALA A 73 -4.41 -7.46 -0.97
CA ALA A 73 -3.70 -8.66 -0.54
C ALA A 73 -2.77 -9.20 -1.62
N ILE A 74 -3.19 -9.22 -2.88
CA ILE A 74 -2.34 -9.65 -4.00
C ILE A 74 -1.10 -8.77 -4.08
N TYR A 75 -1.28 -7.44 -4.14
CA TYR A 75 -0.16 -6.53 -4.33
C TYR A 75 0.75 -6.44 -3.12
N ALA A 76 0.19 -6.41 -1.90
CA ALA A 76 0.99 -6.39 -0.68
C ALA A 76 1.82 -7.67 -0.52
N HIS A 77 1.21 -8.85 -0.77
CA HIS A 77 1.92 -10.11 -0.73
C HIS A 77 3.09 -10.13 -1.72
N GLU A 78 2.86 -9.76 -2.98
CA GLU A 78 3.93 -9.72 -3.96
C GLU A 78 5.04 -8.73 -3.59
N LEU A 79 4.68 -7.54 -3.11
CA LEU A 79 5.67 -6.51 -2.71
C LEU A 79 6.57 -7.01 -1.57
N PHE A 80 6.01 -7.63 -0.55
CA PHE A 80 6.80 -8.18 0.56
C PHE A 80 7.62 -9.40 0.13
N ASP A 81 6.99 -10.39 -0.50
CA ASP A 81 7.63 -11.68 -0.76
C ASP A 81 8.55 -11.68 -1.98
N CYS A 82 8.30 -10.82 -2.99
CA CYS A 82 8.99 -10.88 -4.26
C CYS A 82 9.88 -9.68 -4.53
N TYR A 83 9.57 -8.51 -4.00
CA TYR A 83 10.24 -7.26 -4.35
C TYR A 83 11.07 -6.65 -3.24
N GLY A 84 11.14 -7.29 -2.06
CA GLY A 84 11.95 -6.87 -0.93
C GLY A 84 11.46 -5.59 -0.26
N VAL A 85 10.16 -5.31 -0.35
CA VAL A 85 9.51 -4.23 0.40
C VAL A 85 9.43 -4.62 1.87
N GLU A 86 9.68 -3.68 2.75
CA GLU A 86 9.68 -3.90 4.21
C GLU A 86 8.53 -3.19 4.91
N CYS A 87 8.04 -2.10 4.30
CA CYS A 87 6.98 -1.28 4.87
C CYS A 87 5.98 -0.84 3.80
N ILE A 88 4.69 -1.00 4.05
CA ILE A 88 3.61 -0.44 3.24
C ILE A 88 2.80 0.52 4.10
N ILE A 89 2.69 1.77 3.65
CA ILE A 89 1.85 2.79 4.28
C ILE A 89 0.62 3.00 3.41
N ARG A 90 -0.55 2.59 3.89
CA ARG A 90 -1.81 2.77 3.20
C ARG A 90 -2.23 4.25 3.29
N VAL A 91 -2.32 4.91 2.15
CA VAL A 91 -2.74 6.31 2.04
C VAL A 91 -4.13 6.36 1.43
N GLY A 92 -5.14 6.46 2.26
CA GLY A 92 -6.54 6.38 1.84
C GLY A 92 -7.38 7.56 2.28
N SER A 93 -8.63 7.53 1.86
CA SER A 93 -9.71 8.33 2.41
C SER A 93 -10.69 7.43 3.15
N ALA A 94 -11.36 7.95 4.16
CA ALA A 94 -12.38 7.24 4.93
C ALA A 94 -13.59 8.13 5.15
N GLY A 95 -14.77 7.52 5.30
CA GLY A 95 -15.95 8.21 5.81
C GLY A 95 -15.93 8.19 7.33
N ALA A 96 -16.22 9.31 7.97
CA ALA A 96 -16.41 9.40 9.40
C ALA A 96 -17.85 9.01 9.79
N VAL A 97 -17.97 8.29 10.90
CA VAL A 97 -19.24 8.00 11.56
C VAL A 97 -19.36 8.77 12.87
N ALA A 98 -18.23 9.10 13.50
CA ALA A 98 -18.19 9.90 14.72
C ALA A 98 -18.41 11.39 14.43
N ASP A 99 -19.16 12.06 15.32
CA ASP A 99 -19.56 13.47 15.14
C ASP A 99 -18.42 14.47 15.38
N ASP A 100 -17.36 14.05 16.05
CA ASP A 100 -16.19 14.86 16.40
C ASP A 100 -15.07 14.84 15.34
N VAL A 101 -15.28 14.10 14.23
CA VAL A 101 -14.32 14.05 13.11
C VAL A 101 -14.75 15.01 12.01
N ASN A 102 -13.88 15.93 11.63
CA ASN A 102 -14.12 16.94 10.62
C ASN A 102 -13.55 16.57 9.26
N LEU A 103 -14.02 17.27 8.22
CA LEU A 103 -13.42 17.17 6.89
C LEU A 103 -11.95 17.62 6.94
N ARG A 104 -11.07 16.82 6.31
CA ARG A 104 -9.60 16.99 6.26
C ARG A 104 -8.86 16.61 7.54
N ASP A 105 -9.51 16.05 8.52
CA ASP A 105 -8.79 15.44 9.64
C ASP A 105 -7.97 14.25 9.16
N ILE A 106 -6.78 14.09 9.74
CA ILE A 106 -5.91 12.95 9.48
C ILE A 106 -6.15 11.91 10.55
N VAL A 107 -6.57 10.72 10.13
CA VAL A 107 -6.84 9.60 11.03
C VAL A 107 -5.75 8.55 10.88
N LEU A 108 -5.04 8.26 11.97
CA LEU A 108 -4.14 7.11 12.05
C LEU A 108 -4.94 5.91 12.55
N ALA A 109 -5.15 4.94 11.66
CA ALA A 109 -5.88 3.73 12.00
C ALA A 109 -5.04 2.82 12.88
N GLN A 110 -5.46 2.60 14.11
CA GLN A 110 -4.81 1.66 15.03
C GLN A 110 -5.17 0.20 14.68
N ALA A 111 -6.45 -0.05 14.46
CA ALA A 111 -6.98 -1.37 14.15
C ALA A 111 -8.22 -1.24 13.27
N ALA A 112 -8.64 -2.33 12.68
CA ALA A 112 -9.87 -2.41 11.90
C ALA A 112 -10.71 -3.62 12.31
N CYS A 113 -12.03 -3.42 12.37
CA CYS A 113 -12.97 -4.51 12.51
C CYS A 113 -13.49 -4.93 11.13
N THR A 114 -13.83 -6.19 10.98
CA THR A 114 -14.43 -6.72 9.75
C THR A 114 -15.42 -7.84 10.09
N ASN A 115 -16.48 -7.93 9.31
CA ASN A 115 -17.37 -9.09 9.29
C ASN A 115 -17.05 -10.04 8.12
N SER A 116 -15.94 -9.83 7.46
CA SER A 116 -15.47 -10.67 6.36
C SER A 116 -14.77 -11.93 6.87
N ALA A 117 -14.94 -13.04 6.17
CA ALA A 117 -14.18 -14.26 6.40
C ALA A 117 -12.76 -14.23 5.82
N PHE A 118 -12.26 -13.08 5.35
CA PHE A 118 -10.95 -12.99 4.71
C PHE A 118 -9.81 -13.47 5.60
N ALA A 119 -9.84 -13.15 6.90
CA ALA A 119 -8.84 -13.60 7.87
C ALA A 119 -8.75 -15.12 7.99
N ALA A 120 -9.86 -15.86 7.76
CA ALA A 120 -9.88 -17.31 7.80
C ALA A 120 -8.98 -17.97 6.74
N SER A 121 -8.66 -17.27 5.66
CA SER A 121 -7.74 -17.75 4.62
C SER A 121 -6.31 -17.96 5.13
N TYR A 122 -5.93 -17.25 6.19
CA TYR A 122 -4.61 -17.40 6.84
C TYR A 122 -4.53 -18.61 7.78
N ARG A 123 -5.66 -19.25 8.09
CA ARG A 123 -5.73 -20.45 8.98
C ARG A 123 -5.07 -20.26 10.33
N LEU A 124 -5.08 -19.06 10.86
CA LEU A 124 -4.59 -18.76 12.20
C LEU A 124 -5.60 -19.26 13.25
N PRO A 125 -5.14 -19.74 14.42
CA PRO A 125 -6.04 -20.16 15.47
C PRO A 125 -6.71 -18.95 16.14
N GLY A 126 -8.03 -19.01 16.31
CA GLY A 126 -8.83 -17.95 16.93
C GLY A 126 -9.13 -16.77 16.02
N ASP A 127 -9.71 -15.72 16.59
CA ASP A 127 -10.02 -14.47 15.95
C ASP A 127 -9.03 -13.38 16.35
N PHE A 128 -8.69 -12.49 15.40
CA PHE A 128 -7.82 -11.35 15.67
C PHE A 128 -8.30 -10.12 14.92
N ALA A 129 -8.10 -8.95 15.51
CA ALA A 129 -8.29 -7.68 14.82
C ALA A 129 -6.98 -7.31 14.11
N PRO A 130 -6.99 -7.01 12.80
CA PRO A 130 -5.82 -6.47 12.12
C PRO A 130 -5.43 -5.13 12.76
N ILE A 131 -4.17 -5.01 13.16
CA ILE A 131 -3.61 -3.78 13.72
C ILE A 131 -2.50 -3.24 12.82
N GLY A 132 -2.34 -1.92 12.84
CA GLY A 132 -1.20 -1.27 12.18
C GLY A 132 0.08 -1.47 12.99
N ASP A 133 1.21 -1.48 12.30
CA ASP A 133 2.52 -1.42 12.95
C ASP A 133 2.84 0.03 13.30
N PHE A 134 3.15 0.30 14.57
CA PHE A 134 3.48 1.64 15.07
C PHE A 134 4.98 1.95 14.99
N GLY A 135 5.86 1.00 14.71
CA GLY A 135 7.29 1.21 14.58
C GLY A 135 7.68 2.25 13.51
N PRO A 136 7.07 2.25 12.31
CA PRO A 136 7.37 3.24 11.27
C PRO A 136 6.80 4.64 11.50
N VAL A 137 5.96 4.83 12.50
CA VAL A 137 5.22 6.10 12.77
C VAL A 137 5.78 6.86 13.97
N SER A 138 6.79 6.33 14.62
CA SER A 138 7.49 6.96 15.75
C SER A 138 8.68 7.82 15.31
#